data_2f48c15db2203cb0b2a3171801b173ba
#
_entry.id   2f48c15db2203cb0b2a3171801b173ba
#
_cell.length_a   1.000
_cell.length_b   1.000
_cell.length_c   1.000
_cell.angle_alpha   90.00
_cell.angle_beta   90.00
_cell.angle_gamma   90.00
#
_symmetry.space_group_name_H-M   'P 1'
#
loop_
_entity.id
_entity.type
_entity.pdbx_description
1 polymer ?
#
loop_
_entity_poly.entity_id
_entity_poly.type
_entity_poly.pdbx_seq_one_letter_code
_entity_poly.pdbx_strand_id
1 'polypeptide(L)'
;DVKGATLVTQAEHHSNDLPHRRRGKVLRAPVDGEGNLLLDEVERLLGMSKTPVKLLAVTGASNVTGVMPPIHKLARLAHDAGARILVDAAQLYAHAAIDVRTPGHPEHLDFIAAAGHKAYAPLGSAFLAAPAELVDEAPPHVTGGGTVEWVTETGVQHKAGPERHHGGTPNVVGAVAFAASTRFLEGIGMEDVRAHERDLVRHTLRRFGELAEDHGVQLLGPRSESAATSKVGVFAFLVPGLHHGEASKLLDARHAIATRNGCFCAQPLLNQLMGLGPQPAWTRAFDRGEDVEVPGAVRASLGIYNTEDEVDLLAAAVAELAREAKANARLPKAVSVDVREKTAAGATPTPLPKAKAR
;
A
#
# COMPACT_ATOMS: atom_id res chain seq x y z
N ASP A 1 7.92 -15.47 19.47
CA ASP A 1 6.46 -15.74 19.49
C ASP A 1 5.79 -14.70 20.38
N VAL A 2 5.12 -13.73 19.76
CA VAL A 2 4.32 -12.76 20.50
C VAL A 2 3.12 -13.50 21.08
N LYS A 3 3.11 -13.73 22.40
CA LYS A 3 1.93 -14.28 23.10
C LYS A 3 0.80 -13.24 23.08
N GLY A 4 0.13 -13.10 21.95
CA GLY A 4 -0.91 -12.09 21.74
C GLY A 4 -1.40 -12.06 20.31
N ALA A 5 -2.22 -11.06 20.00
CA ALA A 5 -2.72 -10.80 18.63
C ALA A 5 -2.02 -9.58 18.05
N THR A 6 -1.93 -9.55 16.71
CA THR A 6 -1.68 -8.34 15.96
C THR A 6 -3.01 -7.79 15.45
N LEU A 7 -3.27 -6.51 15.67
CA LEU A 7 -4.37 -5.78 15.06
C LEU A 7 -3.84 -5.08 13.80
N VAL A 8 -4.36 -5.46 12.63
CA VAL A 8 -4.08 -4.77 11.36
C VAL A 8 -5.33 -4.03 10.91
N THR A 9 -5.19 -3.06 10.00
CA THR A 9 -6.37 -2.43 9.42
C THR A 9 -6.78 -3.09 8.10
N GLN A 10 -7.98 -2.83 7.64
CA GLN A 10 -8.43 -3.28 6.33
C GLN A 10 -7.74 -2.52 5.18
N ALA A 11 -7.12 -1.37 5.49
CA ALA A 11 -6.43 -0.51 4.53
C ALA A 11 -4.98 -0.93 4.24
N GLU A 12 -4.47 -2.00 4.87
CA GLU A 12 -3.06 -2.36 4.79
C GLU A 12 -2.65 -2.85 3.40
N HIS A 13 -1.45 -2.44 2.98
CA HIS A 13 -0.73 -3.13 1.92
C HIS A 13 -0.44 -4.58 2.35
N HIS A 14 -0.43 -5.53 1.40
CA HIS A 14 -0.16 -6.94 1.70
C HIS A 14 1.14 -7.16 2.50
N SER A 15 2.14 -6.30 2.31
CA SER A 15 3.41 -6.37 3.06
C SER A 15 3.28 -6.05 4.54
N ASN A 16 2.24 -5.30 4.94
CA ASN A 16 1.93 -5.01 6.35
C ASN A 16 0.75 -5.83 6.89
N ASP A 17 0.26 -6.80 6.14
CA ASP A 17 -0.79 -7.74 6.55
C ASP A 17 -0.28 -9.19 6.62
N LEU A 18 0.26 -9.71 5.50
CA LEU A 18 0.58 -11.13 5.37
C LEU A 18 1.66 -11.64 6.34
N PRO A 19 2.72 -10.89 6.69
CA PRO A 19 3.72 -11.34 7.65
C PRO A 19 3.12 -11.64 9.03
N HIS A 20 2.15 -10.83 9.47
CA HIS A 20 1.49 -11.01 10.76
C HIS A 20 0.62 -12.26 10.82
N ARG A 21 -0.03 -12.63 9.71
CA ARG A 21 -0.84 -13.88 9.61
C ARG A 21 -0.01 -15.13 9.83
N ARG A 22 1.29 -15.08 9.54
CA ARG A 22 2.21 -16.22 9.72
C ARG A 22 2.74 -16.35 11.16
N ARG A 23 2.58 -15.30 11.99
CA ARG A 23 3.19 -15.22 13.31
C ARG A 23 2.21 -15.38 14.46
N GLY A 24 0.92 -15.37 14.20
CA GLY A 24 -0.08 -15.53 15.25
C GLY A 24 -1.48 -15.09 14.84
N LYS A 25 -2.31 -14.83 15.84
CA LYS A 25 -3.67 -14.34 15.62
C LYS A 25 -3.66 -12.92 15.09
N VAL A 26 -4.40 -12.68 14.01
CA VAL A 26 -4.62 -11.36 13.44
C VAL A 26 -6.08 -10.96 13.64
N LEU A 27 -6.29 -9.77 14.19
CA LEU A 27 -7.55 -9.05 14.21
C LEU A 27 -7.52 -7.99 13.10
N ARG A 28 -8.69 -7.58 12.61
CA ARG A 28 -8.76 -6.61 11.53
C ARG A 28 -9.76 -5.50 11.86
N ALA A 29 -9.26 -4.27 11.91
CA ALA A 29 -10.10 -3.09 12.06
C ALA A 29 -10.67 -2.70 10.69
N PRO A 30 -11.99 -2.48 10.61
CA PRO A 30 -12.66 -2.11 9.36
C PRO A 30 -12.43 -0.66 8.98
N VAL A 31 -12.71 -0.37 7.71
CA VAL A 31 -12.83 0.99 7.17
C VAL A 31 -14.26 1.26 6.72
N ASP A 32 -14.61 2.53 6.57
CA ASP A 32 -15.87 2.96 5.98
C ASP A 32 -15.89 2.80 4.44
N GLY A 33 -16.98 3.26 3.79
CA GLY A 33 -17.13 3.20 2.34
C GLY A 33 -16.17 4.10 1.54
N GLU A 34 -15.46 4.99 2.19
CA GLU A 34 -14.43 5.85 1.62
C GLU A 34 -13.00 5.42 1.98
N GLY A 35 -12.86 4.36 2.78
CA GLY A 35 -11.58 3.85 3.21
C GLY A 35 -10.98 4.55 4.43
N ASN A 36 -11.77 5.35 5.15
CA ASN A 36 -11.35 5.91 6.43
C ASN A 36 -11.44 4.84 7.52
N LEU A 37 -10.42 4.79 8.37
CA LEU A 37 -10.37 3.84 9.47
C LEU A 37 -11.43 4.18 10.53
N LEU A 38 -12.21 3.18 10.95
CA LEU A 38 -13.20 3.32 12.01
C LEU A 38 -12.50 3.24 13.37
N LEU A 39 -12.20 4.40 13.96
CA LEU A 39 -11.41 4.51 15.19
C LEU A 39 -12.07 3.84 16.39
N ASP A 40 -13.39 3.94 16.51
CA ASP A 40 -14.16 3.31 17.60
C ASP A 40 -14.01 1.78 17.54
N GLU A 41 -13.92 1.20 16.33
CA GLU A 41 -13.68 -0.23 16.15
C GLU A 41 -12.23 -0.62 16.50
N VAL A 42 -11.26 0.26 16.22
CA VAL A 42 -9.87 0.05 16.67
C VAL A 42 -9.81 0.00 18.20
N GLU A 43 -10.40 0.99 18.86
CA GLU A 43 -10.45 1.07 20.33
C GLU A 43 -11.16 -0.15 20.91
N ARG A 44 -12.31 -0.53 20.39
CA ARG A 44 -13.04 -1.72 20.80
C ARG A 44 -12.21 -3.00 20.66
N LEU A 45 -11.51 -3.17 19.54
CA LEU A 45 -10.68 -4.36 19.29
C LEU A 45 -9.44 -4.40 20.19
N LEU A 46 -8.85 -3.26 20.51
CA LEU A 46 -7.75 -3.14 21.45
C LEU A 46 -8.18 -3.52 22.87
N GLY A 47 -9.34 -3.00 23.34
CA GLY A 47 -9.78 -3.16 24.73
C GLY A 47 -10.57 -4.46 24.99
N MET A 48 -11.33 -4.98 24.05
CA MET A 48 -12.28 -6.08 24.26
C MET A 48 -11.84 -7.43 23.67
N SER A 49 -10.66 -7.53 23.10
CA SER A 49 -10.18 -8.80 22.53
C SER A 49 -9.89 -9.82 23.63
N LYS A 50 -10.43 -11.05 23.50
CA LYS A 50 -10.10 -12.18 24.39
C LYS A 50 -8.60 -12.54 24.37
N THR A 51 -7.91 -12.22 23.29
CA THR A 51 -6.46 -12.36 23.16
C THR A 51 -5.87 -10.95 23.18
N PRO A 52 -5.02 -10.61 24.13
CA PRO A 52 -4.44 -9.27 24.21
C PRO A 52 -3.76 -8.88 22.90
N VAL A 53 -4.06 -7.70 22.38
CA VAL A 53 -3.35 -7.14 21.25
C VAL A 53 -1.97 -6.67 21.75
N LYS A 54 -0.91 -7.03 21.04
CA LYS A 54 0.47 -6.65 21.34
C LYS A 54 1.10 -5.75 20.30
N LEU A 55 0.50 -5.72 19.13
CA LEU A 55 0.94 -4.86 18.04
C LEU A 55 -0.28 -4.34 17.27
N LEU A 56 -0.35 -3.04 17.06
CA LEU A 56 -1.19 -2.38 16.07
C LEU A 56 -0.33 -2.05 14.86
N ALA A 57 -0.58 -2.69 13.72
CA ALA A 57 0.10 -2.39 12.47
C ALA A 57 -0.83 -1.60 11.56
N VAL A 58 -0.42 -0.40 11.16
CA VAL A 58 -1.25 0.55 10.41
C VAL A 58 -0.46 1.22 9.29
N THR A 59 -1.11 1.40 8.13
CA THR A 59 -0.55 2.22 7.06
C THR A 59 -0.53 3.70 7.47
N GLY A 60 0.55 4.41 7.18
CA GLY A 60 0.63 5.86 7.39
C GLY A 60 -0.15 6.66 6.33
N ALA A 61 -0.27 6.10 5.12
CA ALA A 61 -1.13 6.58 4.05
C ALA A 61 -1.53 5.41 3.15
N SER A 62 -2.80 5.31 2.81
CA SER A 62 -3.30 4.25 1.92
C SER A 62 -2.72 4.39 0.52
N ASN A 63 -2.16 3.30 0.01
CA ASN A 63 -1.68 3.24 -1.38
C ASN A 63 -2.81 3.04 -2.41
N VAL A 64 -4.07 3.03 -1.98
CA VAL A 64 -5.27 2.96 -2.84
C VAL A 64 -6.03 4.28 -2.82
N THR A 65 -6.41 4.75 -1.64
CA THR A 65 -7.25 5.95 -1.47
C THR A 65 -6.46 7.21 -1.15
N GLY A 66 -5.20 7.06 -0.74
CA GLY A 66 -4.39 8.16 -0.22
C GLY A 66 -4.73 8.59 1.21
N VAL A 67 -5.77 8.07 1.82
CA VAL A 67 -6.20 8.43 3.19
C VAL A 67 -5.06 8.23 4.19
N MET A 68 -4.83 9.24 5.01
CA MET A 68 -3.88 9.23 6.12
C MET A 68 -4.64 9.02 7.43
N PRO A 69 -4.56 7.84 8.06
CA PRO A 69 -5.12 7.65 9.39
C PRO A 69 -4.36 8.49 10.43
N PRO A 70 -5.00 8.85 11.56
CA PRO A 70 -4.38 9.68 12.60
C PRO A 70 -3.40 8.84 13.44
N ILE A 71 -2.20 8.60 12.93
CA ILE A 71 -1.21 7.65 13.50
C ILE A 71 -0.84 7.95 14.96
N HIS A 72 -0.78 9.23 15.37
CA HIS A 72 -0.49 9.61 16.74
C HIS A 72 -1.64 9.27 17.70
N LYS A 73 -2.89 9.50 17.29
CA LYS A 73 -4.05 9.06 18.06
C LYS A 73 -4.08 7.53 18.18
N LEU A 74 -3.75 6.82 17.11
CA LEU A 74 -3.67 5.37 17.10
C LEU A 74 -2.53 4.85 18.00
N ALA A 75 -1.40 5.54 18.06
CA ALA A 75 -0.31 5.22 18.97
C ALA A 75 -0.77 5.30 20.43
N ARG A 76 -1.45 6.38 20.80
CA ARG A 76 -2.03 6.53 22.14
C ARG A 76 -2.98 5.39 22.48
N LEU A 77 -3.94 5.08 21.61
CA LEU A 77 -4.89 3.98 21.80
C LEU A 77 -4.18 2.63 21.97
N ALA A 78 -3.13 2.38 21.18
CA ALA A 78 -2.34 1.15 21.29
C ALA A 78 -1.62 1.08 22.65
N HIS A 79 -0.95 2.17 23.07
CA HIS A 79 -0.21 2.24 24.33
C HIS A 79 -1.14 2.10 25.55
N ASP A 80 -2.30 2.76 25.54
CA ASP A 80 -3.30 2.66 26.61
C ASP A 80 -3.81 1.21 26.75
N ALA A 81 -3.80 0.42 25.68
CA ALA A 81 -4.13 -1.01 25.69
C ALA A 81 -2.92 -1.94 25.95
N GLY A 82 -1.73 -1.41 26.20
CA GLY A 82 -0.50 -2.18 26.41
C GLY A 82 0.04 -2.86 25.14
N ALA A 83 -0.27 -2.30 23.97
CA ALA A 83 0.24 -2.68 22.65
C ALA A 83 1.25 -1.66 22.15
N ARG A 84 2.10 -2.06 21.21
CA ARG A 84 2.97 -1.17 20.42
C ARG A 84 2.32 -0.84 19.08
N ILE A 85 2.80 0.23 18.43
CA ILE A 85 2.35 0.61 17.08
C ILE A 85 3.48 0.44 16.05
N LEU A 86 3.13 -0.14 14.90
CA LEU A 86 3.95 -0.13 13.69
C LEU A 86 3.25 0.68 12.61
N VAL A 87 3.95 1.69 12.08
CA VAL A 87 3.47 2.50 10.97
C VAL A 87 4.19 2.10 9.70
N ASP A 88 3.45 1.57 8.72
CA ASP A 88 3.92 1.43 7.34
C ASP A 88 3.87 2.81 6.67
N ALA A 89 5.00 3.49 6.68
CA ALA A 89 5.18 4.81 6.10
C ALA A 89 5.64 4.76 4.63
N ALA A 90 5.61 3.59 3.98
CA ALA A 90 6.11 3.44 2.60
C ALA A 90 5.43 4.39 1.60
N GLN A 91 4.14 4.70 1.81
CA GLN A 91 3.43 5.69 1.01
C GLN A 91 3.53 7.10 1.63
N LEU A 92 3.55 7.24 2.95
CA LEU A 92 3.52 8.53 3.64
C LEU A 92 4.84 9.29 3.53
N TYR A 93 5.98 8.59 3.56
CA TYR A 93 7.32 9.15 3.78
C TYR A 93 7.70 10.29 2.83
N ALA A 94 7.30 10.23 1.57
CA ALA A 94 7.59 11.25 0.57
C ALA A 94 6.56 12.41 0.55
N HIS A 95 5.47 12.30 1.30
CA HIS A 95 4.31 13.17 1.19
C HIS A 95 4.08 14.07 2.41
N ALA A 96 4.57 13.67 3.59
CA ALA A 96 4.39 14.44 4.81
C ALA A 96 5.51 14.15 5.81
N ALA A 97 5.82 15.15 6.66
CA ALA A 97 6.71 14.96 7.79
C ALA A 97 6.12 13.94 8.78
N ILE A 98 6.99 13.08 9.33
CA ILE A 98 6.63 12.08 10.32
C ILE A 98 7.34 12.43 11.63
N ASP A 99 6.60 12.87 12.63
CA ASP A 99 7.13 13.11 13.97
C ASP A 99 7.02 11.81 14.80
N VAL A 100 8.15 11.19 15.07
CA VAL A 100 8.20 9.93 15.82
C VAL A 100 7.80 10.12 17.29
N ARG A 101 7.92 11.32 17.82
CA ARG A 101 7.87 11.64 19.24
C ARG A 101 9.01 10.96 20.04
N THR A 102 9.29 11.45 21.22
CA THR A 102 10.29 10.85 22.11
C THR A 102 9.76 9.55 22.74
N PRO A 103 10.63 8.56 23.00
CA PRO A 103 10.24 7.37 23.79
C PRO A 103 9.58 7.77 25.12
N GLY A 104 8.49 7.09 25.45
CA GLY A 104 7.67 7.40 26.64
C GLY A 104 6.58 8.47 26.41
N HIS A 105 6.58 9.16 25.30
CA HIS A 105 5.44 10.01 24.93
C HIS A 105 4.23 9.12 24.56
N PRO A 106 2.99 9.44 25.01
CA PRO A 106 1.82 8.59 24.73
C PRO A 106 1.54 8.36 23.24
N GLU A 107 2.00 9.26 22.41
CA GLU A 107 1.82 9.25 20.94
C GLU A 107 3.11 8.87 20.19
N HIS A 108 4.09 8.29 20.87
CA HIS A 108 5.32 7.79 20.25
C HIS A 108 5.01 6.69 19.21
N LEU A 109 5.73 6.71 18.09
CA LEU A 109 5.65 5.66 17.08
C LEU A 109 6.77 4.64 17.32
N ASP A 110 6.43 3.42 17.78
CA ASP A 110 7.43 2.42 18.15
C ASP A 110 8.21 1.86 16.96
N PHE A 111 7.49 1.62 15.85
CA PHE A 111 8.10 1.09 14.64
C PHE A 111 7.68 1.91 13.43
N ILE A 112 8.64 2.20 12.55
CA ILE A 112 8.38 2.86 11.27
C ILE A 112 9.10 2.12 10.17
N ALA A 113 8.37 1.72 9.13
CA ALA A 113 8.91 1.14 7.92
C ALA A 113 8.73 2.11 6.75
N ALA A 114 9.77 2.36 5.96
CA ALA A 114 9.70 3.18 4.76
C ALA A 114 10.54 2.58 3.63
N ALA A 115 10.17 2.93 2.39
CA ALA A 115 10.80 2.40 1.18
C ALA A 115 11.24 3.53 0.25
N GLY A 116 12.53 3.56 -0.06
CA GLY A 116 13.18 4.63 -0.83
C GLY A 116 12.67 4.78 -2.26
N HIS A 117 12.21 3.68 -2.89
CA HIS A 117 11.70 3.75 -4.28
C HIS A 117 10.44 4.60 -4.44
N LYS A 118 9.66 4.84 -3.37
CA LYS A 118 8.55 5.77 -3.36
C LYS A 118 8.94 7.18 -2.92
N ALA A 119 10.15 7.32 -2.37
CA ALA A 119 10.72 8.58 -1.94
C ALA A 119 11.80 9.07 -2.91
N TYR A 120 11.59 8.91 -4.20
CA TYR A 120 12.45 9.36 -5.29
C TYR A 120 13.87 8.75 -5.30
N ALA A 121 14.12 7.67 -4.52
CA ALA A 121 15.38 6.94 -4.51
C ALA A 121 15.26 5.66 -5.34
N PRO A 122 15.81 5.60 -6.57
CA PRO A 122 15.84 4.37 -7.36
C PRO A 122 16.67 3.29 -6.65
N LEU A 123 16.51 2.03 -7.08
CA LEU A 123 17.24 0.86 -6.58
C LEU A 123 16.87 0.36 -5.17
N GLY A 124 15.80 0.90 -4.60
CA GLY A 124 14.98 0.21 -3.62
C GLY A 124 15.60 -0.11 -2.27
N SER A 125 16.37 0.80 -1.67
CA SER A 125 16.64 0.67 -0.24
C SER A 125 15.37 0.92 0.58
N ALA A 126 15.31 0.30 1.75
CA ALA A 126 14.23 0.49 2.72
C ALA A 126 14.83 0.49 4.12
N PHE A 127 14.11 1.02 5.11
CA PHE A 127 14.49 0.91 6.51
C PHE A 127 13.30 0.50 7.38
N LEU A 128 13.63 -0.09 8.52
CA LEU A 128 12.77 -0.27 9.67
C LEU A 128 13.44 0.40 10.87
N ALA A 129 12.83 1.45 11.41
CA ALA A 129 13.18 1.98 12.70
C ALA A 129 12.41 1.19 13.78
N ALA A 130 13.10 0.79 14.84
CA ALA A 130 12.54 -0.03 15.90
C ALA A 130 13.23 0.28 17.25
N PRO A 131 12.60 -0.04 18.40
CA PRO A 131 13.24 0.09 19.69
C PRO A 131 14.52 -0.75 19.79
N ALA A 132 15.62 -0.15 20.26
CA ALA A 132 16.93 -0.78 20.30
C ALA A 132 16.94 -2.10 21.08
N GLU A 133 16.24 -2.14 22.22
CA GLU A 133 16.15 -3.34 23.06
C GLU A 133 15.53 -4.53 22.30
N LEU A 134 14.55 -4.28 21.42
CA LEU A 134 13.95 -5.35 20.63
C LEU A 134 14.86 -5.80 19.48
N VAL A 135 15.62 -4.88 18.89
CA VAL A 135 16.60 -5.20 17.85
C VAL A 135 17.69 -6.09 18.43
N ASP A 136 18.15 -5.81 19.68
CA ASP A 136 19.18 -6.59 20.34
C ASP A 136 18.70 -7.98 20.81
N GLU A 137 17.46 -8.08 21.27
CA GLU A 137 16.91 -9.32 21.81
C GLU A 137 16.36 -10.27 20.74
N ALA A 138 15.83 -9.72 19.64
CA ALA A 138 15.18 -10.52 18.62
C ALA A 138 16.18 -11.43 17.88
N PRO A 139 15.85 -12.69 17.62
CA PRO A 139 16.65 -13.53 16.75
C PRO A 139 16.63 -12.97 15.32
N PRO A 140 17.72 -13.08 14.55
CA PRO A 140 17.75 -12.61 13.17
C PRO A 140 16.72 -13.36 12.33
N HIS A 141 15.96 -12.63 11.50
CA HIS A 141 14.96 -13.24 10.61
C HIS A 141 15.64 -14.01 9.47
N VAL A 142 16.74 -13.46 8.95
CA VAL A 142 17.58 -14.10 7.93
C VAL A 142 18.96 -14.29 8.56
N THR A 143 19.43 -15.54 8.60
CA THR A 143 20.75 -15.91 9.12
C THR A 143 21.72 -16.07 7.96
N GLY A 144 22.98 -15.69 8.17
CA GLY A 144 24.03 -15.80 7.15
C GLY A 144 25.25 -14.96 7.46
N GLY A 145 26.17 -14.88 6.50
CA GLY A 145 27.32 -13.99 6.60
C GLY A 145 26.89 -12.54 6.83
N GLY A 146 27.62 -11.82 7.65
CA GLY A 146 27.31 -10.46 8.08
C GLY A 146 26.53 -10.37 9.40
N THR A 147 25.73 -11.38 9.75
CA THR A 147 24.89 -11.38 10.97
C THR A 147 25.58 -11.95 12.21
N VAL A 148 26.79 -12.47 12.07
CA VAL A 148 27.49 -13.26 13.09
C VAL A 148 28.82 -12.65 13.49
N GLU A 149 29.19 -12.82 14.76
CA GLU A 149 30.54 -12.54 15.28
C GLU A 149 31.45 -13.74 15.02
N TRP A 150 30.98 -14.94 15.33
CA TRP A 150 31.69 -16.19 15.06
C TRP A 150 30.72 -17.36 14.86
N VAL A 151 31.22 -18.36 14.14
CA VAL A 151 30.53 -19.63 13.88
C VAL A 151 31.51 -20.78 14.07
N THR A 152 31.06 -21.85 14.73
CA THR A 152 31.78 -23.14 14.81
C THR A 152 30.87 -24.25 14.25
N GLU A 153 31.34 -25.48 14.22
CA GLU A 153 30.50 -26.61 13.78
C GLU A 153 29.23 -26.80 14.63
N THR A 154 29.25 -26.38 15.91
CA THR A 154 28.20 -26.64 16.87
C THR A 154 27.59 -25.38 17.50
N GLY A 155 28.11 -24.20 17.16
CA GLY A 155 27.70 -22.96 17.80
C GLY A 155 27.73 -21.75 16.89
N VAL A 156 26.90 -20.77 17.21
CA VAL A 156 26.86 -19.48 16.54
C VAL A 156 26.64 -18.37 17.56
N GLN A 157 27.39 -17.28 17.40
CA GLN A 157 27.16 -16.02 18.09
C GLN A 157 26.77 -14.97 17.08
N HIS A 158 25.57 -14.43 17.21
CA HIS A 158 25.10 -13.32 16.38
C HIS A 158 25.64 -11.99 16.92
N LYS A 159 25.82 -11.04 16.01
CA LYS A 159 26.15 -9.64 16.35
C LYS A 159 25.08 -9.01 17.23
N ALA A 160 25.44 -7.92 17.89
CA ALA A 160 24.49 -7.03 18.54
C ALA A 160 23.97 -5.97 17.54
N GLY A 161 22.91 -5.30 17.90
CA GLY A 161 22.37 -4.18 17.12
C GLY A 161 21.79 -4.55 15.74
N PRO A 162 21.66 -3.55 14.86
CA PRO A 162 21.06 -3.71 13.53
C PRO A 162 21.79 -4.70 12.63
N GLU A 163 23.10 -4.85 12.77
CA GLU A 163 23.93 -5.76 11.98
C GLU A 163 23.49 -7.22 12.13
N ARG A 164 22.94 -7.60 13.28
CA ARG A 164 22.35 -8.92 13.53
C ARG A 164 21.30 -9.30 12.49
N HIS A 165 20.57 -8.31 11.96
CA HIS A 165 19.43 -8.50 11.07
C HIS A 165 19.77 -8.29 9.58
N HIS A 166 21.04 -7.94 9.27
CA HIS A 166 21.48 -7.71 7.90
C HIS A 166 22.27 -8.92 7.39
N GLY A 167 21.58 -9.87 6.75
CA GLY A 167 22.21 -11.01 6.09
C GLY A 167 22.83 -10.63 4.74
N GLY A 168 24.13 -10.92 4.56
CA GLY A 168 24.88 -10.61 3.35
C GLY A 168 25.33 -9.15 3.25
N THR A 169 25.77 -8.76 2.06
CA THR A 169 26.20 -7.38 1.77
C THR A 169 25.00 -6.46 1.66
N PRO A 170 24.92 -5.36 2.44
CA PRO A 170 23.80 -4.43 2.37
C PRO A 170 23.75 -3.70 1.02
N ASN A 171 22.57 -3.25 0.61
CA ASN A 171 22.37 -2.40 -0.57
C ASN A 171 22.92 -0.98 -0.32
N VAL A 172 24.23 -0.82 -0.36
CA VAL A 172 24.92 0.45 -0.07
C VAL A 172 24.47 1.56 -1.04
N VAL A 173 24.39 1.23 -2.34
CA VAL A 173 23.98 2.20 -3.37
C VAL A 173 22.58 2.72 -3.11
N GLY A 174 21.63 1.82 -2.81
CA GLY A 174 20.26 2.21 -2.48
C GLY A 174 20.16 3.00 -1.18
N ALA A 175 21.01 2.70 -0.17
CA ALA A 175 21.03 3.46 1.08
C ALA A 175 21.55 4.89 0.86
N VAL A 176 22.61 5.07 0.08
CA VAL A 176 23.15 6.39 -0.30
C VAL A 176 22.12 7.18 -1.12
N ALA A 177 21.47 6.53 -2.10
CA ALA A 177 20.42 7.16 -2.91
C ALA A 177 19.24 7.61 -2.03
N PHE A 178 18.81 6.77 -1.08
CA PHE A 178 17.71 7.13 -0.17
C PHE A 178 18.09 8.29 0.76
N ALA A 179 19.31 8.28 1.33
CA ALA A 179 19.80 9.40 2.14
C ALA A 179 19.90 10.72 1.34
N ALA A 180 20.32 10.65 0.07
CA ALA A 180 20.36 11.80 -0.82
C ALA A 180 18.96 12.36 -1.12
N SER A 181 18.02 11.46 -1.41
CA SER A 181 16.62 11.81 -1.65
C SER A 181 15.95 12.44 -0.41
N THR A 182 16.22 11.90 0.78
CA THR A 182 15.71 12.46 2.04
C THR A 182 16.22 13.90 2.23
N ARG A 183 17.53 14.12 2.07
CA ARG A 183 18.10 15.50 2.14
C ARG A 183 17.53 16.44 1.10
N PHE A 184 17.24 15.94 -0.10
CA PHE A 184 16.59 16.73 -1.14
C PHE A 184 15.18 17.18 -0.72
N LEU A 185 14.37 16.26 -0.18
CA LEU A 185 13.03 16.58 0.34
C LEU A 185 13.09 17.54 1.53
N GLU A 186 14.04 17.36 2.46
CA GLU A 186 14.30 18.30 3.55
C GLU A 186 14.68 19.69 3.04
N GLY A 187 15.48 19.75 1.96
CA GLY A 187 15.89 21.01 1.32
C GLY A 187 14.75 21.76 0.64
N ILE A 188 13.72 21.06 0.15
CA ILE A 188 12.48 21.67 -0.33
C ILE A 188 11.66 22.19 0.85
N GLY A 189 11.62 21.41 1.95
CA GLY A 189 10.74 21.63 3.09
C GLY A 189 9.48 20.77 2.99
N MET A 190 9.29 19.86 3.96
CA MET A 190 8.13 18.92 3.93
C MET A 190 6.79 19.64 4.10
N GLU A 191 6.75 20.82 4.70
CA GLU A 191 5.55 21.66 4.76
C GLU A 191 5.17 22.21 3.38
N ASP A 192 6.15 22.62 2.57
CA ASP A 192 5.93 23.12 1.21
C ASP A 192 5.51 21.95 0.28
N VAL A 193 6.14 20.77 0.42
CA VAL A 193 5.73 19.57 -0.27
C VAL A 193 4.25 19.26 0.05
N ARG A 194 3.88 19.32 1.32
CA ARG A 194 2.51 19.03 1.75
C ARG A 194 1.51 20.09 1.29
N ALA A 195 1.90 21.36 1.28
CA ALA A 195 1.06 22.46 0.79
C ALA A 195 0.76 22.30 -0.72
N HIS A 196 1.81 22.11 -1.52
CA HIS A 196 1.69 21.87 -2.95
C HIS A 196 0.81 20.63 -3.26
N GLU A 197 1.09 19.52 -2.61
CA GLU A 197 0.30 18.31 -2.81
C GLU A 197 -1.18 18.49 -2.42
N ARG A 198 -1.45 19.20 -1.33
CA ARG A 198 -2.82 19.48 -0.90
C ARG A 198 -3.62 20.26 -1.96
N ASP A 199 -2.97 21.22 -2.62
CA ASP A 199 -3.62 21.99 -3.68
C ASP A 199 -3.87 21.11 -4.93
N LEU A 200 -2.90 20.29 -5.32
CA LEU A 200 -3.06 19.30 -6.39
C LEU A 200 -4.17 18.28 -6.06
N VAL A 201 -4.22 17.79 -4.82
CA VAL A 201 -5.26 16.85 -4.38
C VAL A 201 -6.64 17.50 -4.48
N ARG A 202 -6.78 18.76 -4.04
CA ARG A 202 -8.06 19.50 -4.14
C ARG A 202 -8.48 19.65 -5.60
N HIS A 203 -7.55 20.08 -6.45
CA HIS A 203 -7.81 20.20 -7.89
C HIS A 203 -8.24 18.87 -8.49
N THR A 204 -7.51 17.77 -8.20
CA THR A 204 -7.83 16.44 -8.70
C THR A 204 -9.21 15.96 -8.24
N LEU A 205 -9.56 16.18 -6.97
CA LEU A 205 -10.89 15.79 -6.45
C LEU A 205 -12.02 16.52 -7.19
N ARG A 206 -11.85 17.83 -7.47
CA ARG A 206 -12.80 18.60 -8.28
C ARG A 206 -12.95 18.00 -9.68
N ARG A 207 -11.82 17.74 -10.38
CA ARG A 207 -11.84 17.16 -11.73
C ARG A 207 -12.50 15.76 -11.75
N PHE A 208 -12.24 14.92 -10.75
CA PHE A 208 -12.92 13.63 -10.63
C PHE A 208 -14.41 13.75 -10.25
N GLY A 209 -14.80 14.82 -9.56
CA GLY A 209 -16.23 15.16 -9.35
C GLY A 209 -16.94 15.42 -10.67
N GLU A 210 -16.36 16.26 -11.54
CA GLU A 210 -16.86 16.53 -12.90
C GLU A 210 -16.93 15.24 -13.76
N LEU A 211 -15.88 14.41 -13.69
CA LEU A 211 -15.84 13.11 -14.39
C LEU A 211 -16.93 12.14 -13.90
N ALA A 212 -17.26 12.18 -12.62
CA ALA A 212 -18.32 11.36 -12.05
C ALA A 212 -19.70 11.81 -12.55
N GLU A 213 -19.96 13.12 -12.57
CA GLU A 213 -21.22 13.70 -13.03
C GLU A 213 -21.45 13.49 -14.53
N ASP A 214 -20.42 13.81 -15.37
CA ASP A 214 -20.56 13.82 -16.82
C ASP A 214 -20.41 12.44 -17.45
N HIS A 215 -19.57 11.60 -16.86
CA HIS A 215 -19.14 10.34 -17.48
C HIS A 215 -19.36 9.09 -16.60
N GLY A 216 -19.75 9.24 -15.33
CA GLY A 216 -19.97 8.14 -14.40
C GLY A 216 -18.69 7.46 -13.92
N VAL A 217 -17.53 8.12 -14.05
CA VAL A 217 -16.26 7.64 -13.51
C VAL A 217 -16.37 7.55 -11.99
N GLN A 218 -15.94 6.42 -11.41
CA GLN A 218 -16.08 6.21 -9.97
C GLN A 218 -14.71 6.35 -9.30
N LEU A 219 -14.53 7.39 -8.48
CA LEU A 219 -13.37 7.51 -7.61
C LEU A 219 -13.58 6.59 -6.39
N LEU A 220 -12.59 5.77 -6.07
CA LEU A 220 -12.55 4.90 -4.90
C LEU A 220 -11.83 5.63 -3.75
N GLY A 221 -12.59 5.97 -2.71
CA GLY A 221 -12.10 6.75 -1.58
C GLY A 221 -12.82 8.07 -1.40
N PRO A 222 -12.28 8.99 -0.58
CA PRO A 222 -12.89 10.30 -0.33
C PRO A 222 -13.00 11.14 -1.61
N ARG A 223 -14.18 11.74 -1.81
CA ARG A 223 -14.54 12.48 -3.02
C ARG A 223 -14.65 13.98 -2.79
N SER A 224 -14.82 14.41 -1.55
CA SER A 224 -14.93 15.83 -1.19
C SER A 224 -13.58 16.52 -1.26
N GLU A 225 -13.52 17.74 -1.78
CA GLU A 225 -12.32 18.58 -1.77
C GLU A 225 -11.75 18.82 -0.36
N SER A 226 -12.60 18.78 0.67
CA SER A 226 -12.17 18.89 2.06
C SER A 226 -11.23 17.77 2.51
N ALA A 227 -11.28 16.61 1.85
CA ALA A 227 -10.38 15.50 2.11
C ALA A 227 -8.91 15.78 1.73
N ALA A 228 -8.62 16.87 1.01
CA ALA A 228 -7.25 17.24 0.64
C ALA A 228 -6.32 17.44 1.85
N THR A 229 -6.86 17.71 3.03
CA THR A 229 -6.09 17.82 4.28
C THR A 229 -5.75 16.48 4.91
N SER A 230 -6.50 15.42 4.59
CA SER A 230 -6.41 14.10 5.23
C SER A 230 -6.01 12.98 4.27
N LYS A 231 -5.60 13.30 3.04
CA LYS A 231 -5.09 12.32 2.07
C LYS A 231 -3.87 12.84 1.30
N VAL A 232 -3.10 11.91 0.76
CA VAL A 232 -2.01 12.17 -0.19
C VAL A 232 -2.50 12.01 -1.62
N GLY A 233 -1.69 12.41 -2.60
CA GLY A 233 -1.98 12.43 -4.03
C GLY A 233 -2.10 11.05 -4.70
N VAL A 234 -2.94 10.17 -4.15
CA VAL A 234 -3.23 8.83 -4.68
C VAL A 234 -4.71 8.69 -4.98
N PHE A 235 -5.05 8.31 -6.21
CA PHE A 235 -6.41 8.26 -6.73
C PHE A 235 -6.65 6.96 -7.48
N ALA A 236 -7.42 6.03 -6.88
CA ALA A 236 -7.89 4.83 -7.54
C ALA A 236 -9.29 5.06 -8.12
N PHE A 237 -9.54 4.66 -9.35
CA PHE A 237 -10.81 4.92 -10.03
C PHE A 237 -11.20 3.82 -11.01
N LEU A 238 -12.48 3.78 -11.34
CA LEU A 238 -13.08 2.90 -12.34
C LEU A 238 -13.65 3.73 -13.48
N VAL A 239 -13.38 3.30 -14.71
CA VAL A 239 -13.99 3.87 -15.92
C VAL A 239 -15.14 2.94 -16.33
N PRO A 240 -16.40 3.41 -16.38
CA PRO A 240 -17.54 2.56 -16.70
C PRO A 240 -17.39 1.86 -18.05
N GLY A 241 -17.61 0.55 -18.06
CA GLY A 241 -17.56 -0.26 -19.28
C GLY A 241 -16.15 -0.54 -19.83
N LEU A 242 -15.10 -0.17 -19.09
CA LEU A 242 -13.72 -0.42 -19.49
C LEU A 242 -12.95 -1.16 -18.38
N HIS A 243 -12.31 -2.27 -18.75
CA HIS A 243 -11.47 -3.00 -17.83
C HIS A 243 -10.25 -2.16 -17.39
N HIS A 244 -9.87 -2.23 -16.09
CA HIS A 244 -8.79 -1.41 -15.53
C HIS A 244 -7.45 -1.56 -16.25
N GLY A 245 -7.12 -2.79 -16.70
CA GLY A 245 -5.89 -3.05 -17.46
C GLY A 245 -5.90 -2.41 -18.84
N GLU A 246 -7.05 -2.42 -19.51
CA GLU A 246 -7.23 -1.76 -20.80
C GLU A 246 -7.20 -0.24 -20.65
N ALA A 247 -7.90 0.30 -19.67
CA ALA A 247 -7.89 1.74 -19.37
C ALA A 247 -6.46 2.26 -19.13
N SER A 248 -5.68 1.57 -18.28
CA SER A 248 -4.29 1.93 -18.00
C SER A 248 -3.41 1.87 -19.26
N LYS A 249 -3.58 0.85 -20.11
CA LYS A 249 -2.85 0.70 -21.36
C LYS A 249 -3.19 1.81 -22.36
N LEU A 250 -4.46 2.20 -22.45
CA LEU A 250 -4.90 3.26 -23.38
C LEU A 250 -4.41 4.64 -22.90
N LEU A 251 -4.43 4.92 -21.59
CA LEU A 251 -3.86 6.15 -21.02
C LEU A 251 -2.37 6.29 -21.36
N ASP A 252 -1.60 5.22 -21.24
CA ASP A 252 -0.18 5.22 -21.58
C ASP A 252 0.03 5.37 -23.10
N ALA A 253 -0.61 4.53 -23.90
CA ALA A 253 -0.35 4.45 -25.35
C ALA A 253 -0.83 5.68 -26.13
N ARG A 254 -1.92 6.33 -25.71
CA ARG A 254 -2.52 7.46 -26.45
C ARG A 254 -2.14 8.82 -25.87
N HIS A 255 -1.94 8.89 -24.55
CA HIS A 255 -1.77 10.15 -23.83
C HIS A 255 -0.45 10.25 -23.10
N ALA A 256 0.41 9.21 -23.15
CA ALA A 256 1.67 9.11 -22.41
C ALA A 256 1.48 9.30 -20.88
N ILE A 257 0.33 8.86 -20.34
CA ILE A 257 -0.01 8.95 -18.93
C ILE A 257 0.19 7.58 -18.28
N ALA A 258 1.30 7.42 -17.54
CA ALA A 258 1.62 6.19 -16.84
C ALA A 258 0.77 6.05 -15.58
N THR A 259 0.01 4.95 -15.47
CA THR A 259 -0.80 4.61 -14.31
C THR A 259 -0.54 3.18 -13.85
N ARG A 260 -0.94 2.87 -12.62
CA ARG A 260 -0.99 1.47 -12.15
C ARG A 260 -2.41 0.95 -12.29
N ASN A 261 -2.53 -0.37 -12.43
CA ASN A 261 -3.83 -1.03 -12.43
C ASN A 261 -3.82 -2.33 -11.61
N GLY A 262 -5.00 -2.83 -11.27
CA GLY A 262 -5.19 -4.05 -10.48
C GLY A 262 -5.58 -3.78 -9.03
N CYS A 263 -5.17 -4.66 -8.10
CA CYS A 263 -5.54 -4.58 -6.69
C CYS A 263 -4.56 -3.77 -5.81
N PHE A 264 -3.45 -3.29 -6.36
CA PHE A 264 -2.42 -2.49 -5.69
C PHE A 264 -1.81 -3.16 -4.45
N CYS A 265 -1.86 -4.50 -4.36
CA CYS A 265 -1.47 -5.27 -3.18
C CYS A 265 -2.25 -4.84 -1.90
N ALA A 266 -3.50 -4.43 -2.05
CA ALA A 266 -4.42 -4.06 -0.97
C ALA A 266 -5.83 -4.61 -1.26
N GLN A 267 -5.91 -5.89 -1.63
CA GLN A 267 -7.15 -6.55 -2.06
C GLN A 267 -8.30 -6.42 -1.04
N PRO A 268 -8.08 -6.54 0.28
CA PRO A 268 -9.17 -6.38 1.25
C PRO A 268 -9.81 -4.98 1.20
N LEU A 269 -9.01 -3.93 1.07
CA LEU A 269 -9.52 -2.56 0.91
C LEU A 269 -10.26 -2.39 -0.41
N LEU A 270 -9.65 -2.84 -1.51
CA LEU A 270 -10.25 -2.70 -2.83
C LEU A 270 -11.62 -3.42 -2.90
N ASN A 271 -11.70 -4.66 -2.38
CA ASN A 271 -12.97 -5.39 -2.31
C ASN A 271 -14.04 -4.62 -1.53
N GLN A 272 -13.67 -4.00 -0.41
CA GLN A 272 -14.58 -3.17 0.39
C GLN A 272 -15.08 -1.96 -0.41
N LEU A 273 -14.17 -1.21 -1.04
CA LEU A 273 -14.51 0.00 -1.81
C LEU A 273 -15.34 -0.31 -3.07
N MET A 274 -15.21 -1.51 -3.61
CA MET A 274 -16.00 -2.01 -4.75
C MET A 274 -17.31 -2.71 -4.31
N GLY A 275 -17.59 -2.81 -3.01
CA GLY A 275 -18.80 -3.47 -2.49
C GLY A 275 -18.81 -4.99 -2.66
N LEU A 276 -17.65 -5.63 -2.83
CA LEU A 276 -17.53 -7.08 -3.09
C LEU A 276 -17.52 -7.92 -1.82
N GLY A 277 -17.41 -7.28 -0.65
CA GLY A 277 -17.32 -7.96 0.65
C GLY A 277 -15.99 -8.66 0.91
N PRO A 278 -15.83 -9.28 2.10
CA PRO A 278 -14.56 -9.85 2.55
C PRO A 278 -14.18 -11.17 1.86
N GLN A 279 -15.14 -11.89 1.33
CA GLN A 279 -14.96 -13.16 0.58
C GLN A 279 -15.75 -13.11 -0.72
N PRO A 280 -15.27 -12.37 -1.72
CA PRO A 280 -15.99 -12.22 -2.97
C PRO A 280 -16.12 -13.56 -3.74
N ALA A 281 -17.20 -13.68 -4.50
CA ALA A 281 -17.51 -14.92 -5.22
C ALA A 281 -16.40 -15.38 -6.17
N TRP A 282 -15.66 -14.42 -6.76
CA TRP A 282 -14.57 -14.72 -7.67
C TRP A 282 -13.44 -15.53 -7.03
N THR A 283 -13.19 -15.41 -5.70
CA THR A 283 -12.14 -16.17 -5.02
C THR A 283 -12.45 -17.66 -5.05
N ARG A 284 -13.71 -18.04 -4.82
CA ARG A 284 -14.14 -19.45 -4.88
C ARG A 284 -14.12 -20.02 -6.30
N ALA A 285 -14.40 -19.20 -7.30
CA ALA A 285 -14.30 -19.58 -8.70
C ALA A 285 -12.83 -19.82 -9.09
N PHE A 286 -11.93 -18.91 -8.65
CA PHE A 286 -10.50 -19.06 -8.83
C PHE A 286 -9.95 -20.34 -8.17
N ASP A 287 -10.39 -20.66 -6.94
CA ASP A 287 -9.98 -21.88 -6.22
C ASP A 287 -10.43 -23.18 -6.96
N ARG A 288 -11.50 -23.12 -7.75
CA ARG A 288 -11.95 -24.22 -8.60
C ARG A 288 -11.20 -24.30 -9.94
N GLY A 289 -10.26 -23.38 -10.21
CA GLY A 289 -9.52 -23.31 -11.46
C GLY A 289 -10.33 -22.73 -12.62
N GLU A 290 -11.42 -22.02 -12.33
CA GLU A 290 -12.19 -21.31 -13.34
C GLU A 290 -11.41 -20.06 -13.82
N ASP A 291 -11.59 -19.70 -15.09
CA ASP A 291 -11.05 -18.45 -15.63
C ASP A 291 -11.88 -17.30 -15.09
N VAL A 292 -11.29 -16.53 -14.17
CA VAL A 292 -11.95 -15.41 -13.49
C VAL A 292 -11.18 -14.13 -13.67
N GLU A 293 -11.88 -13.10 -14.03
CA GLU A 293 -11.36 -11.74 -14.01
C GLU A 293 -11.23 -11.26 -12.55
N VAL A 294 -10.00 -11.01 -12.11
CA VAL A 294 -9.73 -10.49 -10.76
C VAL A 294 -10.06 -8.99 -10.73
N PRO A 295 -10.98 -8.54 -9.85
CA PRO A 295 -11.35 -7.14 -9.78
C PRO A 295 -10.16 -6.24 -9.46
N GLY A 296 -10.10 -5.10 -10.14
CA GLY A 296 -9.06 -4.10 -10.01
C GLY A 296 -9.55 -2.70 -10.37
N ALA A 297 -8.71 -1.72 -10.15
CA ALA A 297 -8.95 -0.34 -10.52
C ALA A 297 -7.74 0.25 -11.25
N VAL A 298 -7.89 1.42 -11.88
CA VAL A 298 -6.78 2.26 -12.33
C VAL A 298 -6.37 3.15 -11.18
N ARG A 299 -5.06 3.41 -11.01
CA ARG A 299 -4.55 4.34 -10.01
C ARG A 299 -3.58 5.33 -10.61
N ALA A 300 -3.91 6.61 -10.49
CA ALA A 300 -3.00 7.73 -10.69
C ALA A 300 -2.37 8.12 -9.33
N SER A 301 -1.09 8.47 -9.35
CA SER A 301 -0.36 8.92 -8.17
C SER A 301 0.44 10.16 -8.53
N LEU A 302 0.32 11.21 -7.73
CA LEU A 302 1.03 12.47 -7.94
C LEU A 302 2.37 12.46 -7.20
N GLY A 303 3.37 13.08 -7.81
CA GLY A 303 4.65 13.39 -7.19
C GLY A 303 4.81 14.89 -6.98
N ILE A 304 5.89 15.28 -6.31
CA ILE A 304 6.21 16.69 -6.00
C ILE A 304 6.42 17.57 -7.24
N TYR A 305 6.60 16.97 -8.41
CA TYR A 305 6.86 17.64 -9.68
C TYR A 305 5.60 17.78 -10.56
N ASN A 306 4.46 17.21 -10.16
CA ASN A 306 3.23 17.32 -10.94
C ASN A 306 2.58 18.69 -10.81
N THR A 307 1.80 19.05 -11.82
CA THR A 307 1.10 20.32 -11.95
C THR A 307 -0.41 20.14 -12.11
N GLU A 308 -1.18 21.21 -11.94
CA GLU A 308 -2.63 21.19 -12.21
C GLU A 308 -2.92 20.91 -13.69
N ASP A 309 -2.09 21.42 -14.62
CA ASP A 309 -2.25 21.14 -16.06
C ASP A 309 -2.12 19.64 -16.37
N GLU A 310 -1.22 18.93 -15.70
CA GLU A 310 -1.09 17.47 -15.88
C GLU A 310 -2.29 16.71 -15.29
N VAL A 311 -2.89 17.21 -14.23
CA VAL A 311 -4.15 16.68 -13.69
C VAL A 311 -5.30 16.90 -14.68
N ASP A 312 -5.35 18.09 -15.33
CA ASP A 312 -6.34 18.38 -16.35
C ASP A 312 -6.18 17.50 -17.61
N LEU A 313 -4.95 17.22 -18.01
CA LEU A 313 -4.66 16.26 -19.08
C LEU A 313 -5.14 14.85 -18.72
N LEU A 314 -4.89 14.39 -17.50
CA LEU A 314 -5.40 13.11 -17.00
C LEU A 314 -6.94 13.08 -17.05
N ALA A 315 -7.59 14.12 -16.55
CA ALA A 315 -9.06 14.21 -16.54
C ALA A 315 -9.64 14.19 -17.96
N ALA A 316 -9.06 14.94 -18.89
CA ALA A 316 -9.47 14.95 -20.28
C ALA A 316 -9.32 13.56 -20.96
N ALA A 317 -8.20 12.88 -20.72
CA ALA A 317 -7.94 11.53 -21.23
C ALA A 317 -8.95 10.52 -20.67
N VAL A 318 -9.22 10.55 -19.36
CA VAL A 318 -10.21 9.67 -18.72
C VAL A 318 -11.62 9.93 -19.27
N ALA A 319 -12.00 11.20 -19.49
CA ALA A 319 -13.26 11.57 -20.12
C ALA A 319 -13.41 11.02 -21.54
N GLU A 320 -12.33 11.07 -22.33
CA GLU A 320 -12.29 10.49 -23.68
C GLU A 320 -12.56 8.99 -23.62
N LEU A 321 -11.82 8.24 -22.81
CA LEU A 321 -11.98 6.80 -22.66
C LEU A 321 -13.38 6.42 -22.19
N ALA A 322 -13.96 7.17 -21.24
CA ALA A 322 -15.30 6.90 -20.74
C ALA A 322 -16.38 7.14 -21.83
N ARG A 323 -16.22 8.18 -22.68
CA ARG A 323 -17.12 8.42 -23.83
C ARG A 323 -17.04 7.29 -24.85
N GLU A 324 -15.83 6.83 -25.20
CA GLU A 324 -15.61 5.73 -26.15
C GLU A 324 -16.21 4.42 -25.61
N ALA A 325 -15.95 4.08 -24.35
CA ALA A 325 -16.51 2.89 -23.73
C ALA A 325 -18.05 2.90 -23.75
N LYS A 326 -18.67 4.04 -23.46
CA LYS A 326 -20.13 4.23 -23.53
C LYS A 326 -20.67 4.12 -24.96
N ALA A 327 -19.96 4.63 -25.96
CA ALA A 327 -20.34 4.50 -27.36
C ALA A 327 -20.24 3.03 -27.82
N ASN A 328 -19.17 2.33 -27.49
CA ASN A 328 -18.96 0.93 -27.84
C ASN A 328 -19.97 -0.01 -27.17
N ALA A 329 -20.40 0.28 -25.94
CA ALA A 329 -21.44 -0.48 -25.25
C ALA A 329 -22.84 -0.37 -25.90
N ARG A 330 -23.08 0.67 -26.71
CA ARG A 330 -24.33 0.87 -27.48
C ARG A 330 -24.33 0.20 -28.84
N LEU A 331 -23.15 -0.22 -29.35
CA LEU A 331 -23.07 -0.99 -30.58
C LEU A 331 -23.44 -2.45 -30.29
N PRO A 332 -24.24 -3.11 -31.16
CA PRO A 332 -24.46 -4.55 -31.03
C PRO A 332 -23.09 -5.24 -31.07
N LYS A 333 -22.84 -6.13 -30.11
CA LYS A 333 -21.58 -6.88 -30.06
C LYS A 333 -21.36 -7.57 -31.39
N ALA A 334 -20.45 -7.05 -32.21
CA ALA A 334 -19.95 -7.75 -33.36
C ALA A 334 -19.37 -9.07 -32.87
N VAL A 335 -19.75 -10.17 -33.53
CA VAL A 335 -19.25 -11.51 -33.24
C VAL A 335 -17.72 -11.41 -33.16
N SER A 336 -17.15 -11.61 -31.98
CA SER A 336 -15.71 -11.61 -31.79
C SER A 336 -15.14 -12.77 -32.61
N VAL A 337 -14.42 -12.44 -33.65
CA VAL A 337 -13.57 -13.42 -34.34
C VAL A 337 -12.41 -13.70 -33.38
N ASP A 338 -12.41 -14.89 -32.82
CA ASP A 338 -11.37 -15.40 -31.90
C ASP A 338 -10.06 -15.55 -32.71
N VAL A 339 -9.25 -14.49 -32.73
CA VAL A 339 -7.88 -14.55 -33.24
C VAL A 339 -7.00 -15.11 -32.15
N ARG A 340 -7.04 -16.41 -31.93
CA ARG A 340 -6.02 -17.12 -31.18
C ARG A 340 -4.75 -17.12 -32.02
N GLU A 341 -3.86 -16.20 -31.77
CA GLU A 341 -2.48 -16.35 -32.17
C GLU A 341 -1.89 -17.57 -31.47
N LYS A 342 -1.72 -18.64 -32.25
CA LYS A 342 -0.92 -19.80 -31.87
C LYS A 342 0.54 -19.35 -31.75
N THR A 343 0.99 -18.96 -30.57
CA THR A 343 2.41 -18.98 -30.29
C THR A 343 2.84 -20.41 -30.08
N ALA A 344 3.44 -20.97 -31.13
CA ALA A 344 4.19 -22.21 -31.04
C ALA A 344 5.48 -21.95 -30.23
N ALA A 345 5.62 -22.58 -29.08
CA ALA A 345 6.90 -23.10 -28.59
C ALA A 345 6.65 -23.89 -27.31
N GLY A 346 6.80 -25.20 -27.40
CA GLY A 346 6.80 -26.09 -26.25
C GLY A 346 7.99 -25.86 -25.35
N ALA A 347 7.70 -25.64 -24.09
CA ALA A 347 8.55 -25.99 -22.98
C ALA A 347 7.63 -26.23 -21.77
N THR A 348 7.42 -27.49 -21.45
CA THR A 348 6.72 -27.93 -20.25
C THR A 348 7.54 -27.56 -19.02
N PRO A 349 7.03 -26.77 -18.06
CA PRO A 349 7.75 -26.59 -16.81
C PRO A 349 7.65 -27.86 -15.97
N THR A 350 8.81 -28.36 -15.53
CA THR A 350 8.92 -29.46 -14.58
C THR A 350 8.30 -29.03 -13.23
N PRO A 351 7.38 -29.83 -12.65
CA PRO A 351 6.79 -29.47 -11.36
C PRO A 351 7.81 -29.57 -10.24
N LEU A 352 7.89 -28.53 -9.41
CA LEU A 352 8.67 -28.50 -8.18
C LEU A 352 8.14 -29.56 -7.18
N PRO A 353 9.01 -30.28 -6.47
CA PRO A 353 8.59 -31.28 -5.51
C PRO A 353 7.88 -30.66 -4.31
N LYS A 354 6.73 -31.22 -3.94
CA LYS A 354 5.98 -30.86 -2.74
C LYS A 354 6.85 -31.05 -1.49
N ALA A 355 7.13 -29.99 -0.77
CA ALA A 355 7.77 -30.07 0.53
C ALA A 355 6.87 -30.86 1.50
N LYS A 356 7.36 -32.00 1.98
CA LYS A 356 6.74 -32.73 3.09
C LYS A 356 6.90 -31.92 4.37
N ALA A 357 5.78 -31.61 5.01
CA ALA A 357 5.76 -31.04 6.35
C ALA A 357 6.43 -32.04 7.33
N ARG A 358 7.36 -31.55 8.11
CA ARG A 358 7.77 -32.06 9.41
C ARG A 358 7.63 -30.97 10.45
#